data_7251bf8e969551a00a5ed4ad7c2734f9
#
_entry.id   7251bf8e969551a00a5ed4ad7c2734f9
#
_cell.length_a   1.000
_cell.length_b   1.000
_cell.length_c   1.000
_cell.angle_alpha   90.00
_cell.angle_beta   90.00
_cell.angle_gamma   90.00
#
_symmetry.space_group_name_H-M   'P 1'
#
loop_
_entity.id
_entity.type
_entity.pdbx_description
1 polymer ?
#
loop_
_entity_poly.entity_id
_entity_poly.type
_entity_poly.pdbx_seq_one_letter_code
_entity_poly.pdbx_strand_id
1 'polypeptide(L)'
;EMCIRDRFISCLENNSIAVFKNRCPHRGSELCLPKTKLNPSKSIFCPYHGWTFDGFGKLKTLPLKDDFEIKIELGDYFLEEVNSLVNGPLIWINLSKKPISIDDQIELVARECTNEWQKNYSAFSEFSNTLNCNWKIAHDNTLDDYHVAVAHKDTLHKEQGPIKNYKYFFSEFCNVLVTPLSSEDNLYTFGLLPWTHLIIWPGKGILLISYLPENINHCTLEIKLASASLSSKDLEIWKRSILNFLEEDKVIVESVHKSYKEKFKIGPPNKLEKRIIHWQKIYKKFL
;
A
#
# COMPACT_ATOMS: atom_id res chain seq x y z
N GLU A 1 13.46 -1.99 3.01
CA GLU A 1 13.43 -2.92 1.87
C GLU A 1 12.10 -3.63 1.81
N MET A 2 11.32 -3.33 0.80
CA MET A 2 10.19 -4.19 0.49
C MET A 2 10.49 -4.94 -0.78
N CYS A 3 10.90 -6.21 -0.66
CA CYS A 3 10.71 -7.17 -1.73
C CYS A 3 9.21 -7.44 -1.84
N ILE A 4 8.50 -6.66 -2.63
CA ILE A 4 7.17 -7.03 -3.06
C ILE A 4 7.36 -8.17 -4.05
N ARG A 5 7.32 -9.39 -3.54
CA ARG A 5 7.45 -10.72 -4.18
C ARG A 5 8.33 -10.83 -5.44
N ASP A 6 8.40 -9.83 -6.31
CA ASP A 6 9.12 -9.87 -7.60
C ASP A 6 9.76 -8.53 -8.00
N ARG A 7 9.89 -7.58 -7.04
CA ARG A 7 10.58 -6.30 -7.24
C ARG A 7 11.51 -5.98 -6.09
N PHE A 8 12.50 -5.15 -6.34
CA PHE A 8 13.35 -4.59 -5.31
C PHE A 8 13.66 -3.12 -5.61
N ILE A 9 14.04 -2.40 -4.57
CA ILE A 9 14.34 -0.98 -4.60
C ILE A 9 15.84 -0.79 -4.41
N SER A 10 16.44 0.01 -5.28
CA SER A 10 17.81 0.48 -5.17
C SER A 10 17.83 1.96 -4.81
N CYS A 11 18.59 2.34 -3.79
CA CYS A 11 18.89 3.72 -3.47
C CYS A 11 20.17 4.12 -4.20
N LEU A 12 20.11 5.20 -4.96
CA LEU A 12 21.22 5.74 -5.73
C LEU A 12 22.03 6.76 -4.90
N GLU A 13 23.23 7.11 -5.34
CA GLU A 13 24.14 8.01 -4.63
C GLU A 13 23.57 9.40 -4.37
N ASN A 14 22.69 9.87 -5.24
CA ASN A 14 21.99 11.16 -5.12
C ASN A 14 20.69 11.09 -4.28
N ASN A 15 20.50 10.02 -3.51
CA ASN A 15 19.27 9.70 -2.78
C ASN A 15 18.02 9.52 -3.66
N SER A 16 18.18 9.41 -4.97
CA SER A 16 17.07 8.98 -5.82
C SER A 16 16.83 7.47 -5.67
N ILE A 17 15.69 7.01 -6.13
CA ILE A 17 15.26 5.62 -6.02
C ILE A 17 15.04 5.06 -7.43
N ALA A 18 15.57 3.88 -7.69
CA ALA A 18 15.23 3.08 -8.85
C ALA A 18 14.56 1.77 -8.38
N VAL A 19 13.55 1.33 -9.10
CA VAL A 19 12.82 0.08 -8.81
C VAL A 19 12.98 -0.85 -10.00
N PHE A 20 13.36 -2.08 -9.74
CA PHE A 20 13.58 -3.10 -10.77
C PHE A 20 12.74 -4.34 -10.52
N LYS A 21 12.44 -5.09 -11.58
CA LYS A 21 11.97 -6.46 -11.41
C LYS A 21 13.08 -7.30 -10.78
N ASN A 22 12.72 -8.10 -9.80
CA ASN A 22 13.66 -8.99 -9.09
C ASN A 22 14.02 -10.20 -9.94
N ARG A 23 14.64 -9.95 -11.10
CA ARG A 23 14.95 -10.99 -12.08
C ARG A 23 16.19 -10.63 -12.88
N CYS A 24 17.21 -11.50 -12.81
CA CYS A 24 18.41 -11.37 -13.65
C CYS A 24 18.07 -11.62 -15.13
N PRO A 25 18.49 -10.76 -16.07
CA PRO A 25 18.21 -10.94 -17.50
C PRO A 25 18.93 -12.14 -18.12
N HIS A 26 19.92 -12.74 -17.46
CA HIS A 26 20.61 -13.92 -17.97
C HIS A 26 19.73 -15.18 -17.97
N ARG A 27 19.29 -15.64 -16.79
CA ARG A 27 18.54 -16.89 -16.57
C ARG A 27 17.35 -16.74 -15.61
N GLY A 28 16.93 -15.53 -15.33
CA GLY A 28 15.73 -15.27 -14.54
C GLY A 28 15.87 -15.46 -13.02
N SER A 29 17.09 -15.68 -12.50
CA SER A 29 17.31 -15.81 -11.06
C SER A 29 16.90 -14.54 -10.32
N GLU A 30 16.30 -14.69 -9.13
CA GLU A 30 16.09 -13.58 -8.21
C GLU A 30 17.44 -12.97 -7.80
N LEU A 31 17.49 -11.64 -7.77
CA LEU A 31 18.67 -10.86 -7.38
C LEU A 31 18.67 -10.56 -5.89
N CYS A 32 17.48 -10.32 -5.33
CA CYS A 32 17.25 -10.07 -3.92
C CYS A 32 16.38 -11.19 -3.36
N LEU A 33 16.94 -12.05 -2.53
CA LEU A 33 16.20 -13.09 -1.84
C LEU A 33 15.52 -12.54 -0.57
N PRO A 34 14.41 -13.13 -0.12
CA PRO A 34 13.77 -12.74 1.15
C PRO A 34 14.80 -12.73 2.28
N LYS A 35 14.80 -11.65 3.09
CA LYS A 35 15.76 -11.42 4.19
C LYS A 35 17.21 -11.08 3.78
N THR A 36 17.52 -10.97 2.50
CA THR A 36 18.83 -10.44 2.08
C THR A 36 18.85 -8.94 2.38
N LYS A 37 19.64 -8.52 3.35
CA LYS A 37 20.00 -7.11 3.47
C LYS A 37 20.93 -6.82 2.29
N LEU A 38 20.41 -6.18 1.25
CA LEU A 38 21.29 -5.58 0.26
C LEU A 38 22.13 -4.54 1.01
N ASN A 39 23.42 -4.74 1.06
CA ASN A 39 24.30 -3.65 1.43
C ASN A 39 23.96 -2.49 0.48
N PRO A 40 23.94 -1.24 0.93
CA PRO A 40 23.84 -0.08 0.05
C PRO A 40 25.11 0.06 -0.81
N SER A 41 25.73 -1.05 -1.17
CA SER A 41 26.85 -1.13 -2.07
C SER A 41 26.35 -0.78 -3.47
N LYS A 42 27.11 0.02 -4.13
CA LYS A 42 26.97 0.59 -5.48
C LYS A 42 26.69 -0.44 -6.60
N SER A 43 26.44 -1.72 -6.27
CA SER A 43 26.31 -2.81 -7.24
C SER A 43 25.30 -3.87 -6.80
N ILE A 44 24.52 -4.36 -7.76
CA ILE A 44 23.52 -5.42 -7.63
C ILE A 44 24.13 -6.70 -8.19
N PHE A 45 24.24 -7.73 -7.38
CA PHE A 45 24.92 -8.99 -7.72
C PHE A 45 23.91 -10.12 -7.91
N CYS A 46 24.03 -10.84 -9.03
CA CYS A 46 23.22 -12.04 -9.27
C CYS A 46 23.88 -13.26 -8.61
N PRO A 47 23.17 -13.94 -7.68
CA PRO A 47 23.77 -15.07 -6.94
C PRO A 47 23.97 -16.33 -7.78
N TYR A 48 23.39 -16.38 -9.00
CA TYR A 48 23.45 -17.57 -9.84
C TYR A 48 24.79 -17.66 -10.64
N HIS A 49 25.10 -16.63 -11.44
CA HIS A 49 26.30 -16.63 -12.30
C HIS A 49 27.19 -15.41 -12.11
N GLY A 50 27.00 -14.64 -11.05
CA GLY A 50 27.88 -13.52 -10.72
C GLY A 50 27.72 -12.27 -11.61
N TRP A 51 26.67 -12.18 -12.44
CA TRP A 51 26.42 -10.95 -13.17
C TRP A 51 26.22 -9.80 -12.20
N THR A 52 26.95 -8.70 -12.41
CA THR A 52 26.93 -7.55 -11.50
C THR A 52 26.48 -6.30 -12.25
N PHE A 53 25.50 -5.64 -11.68
CA PHE A 53 24.89 -4.42 -12.23
C PHE A 53 25.21 -3.24 -11.32
N ASP A 54 25.25 -2.03 -11.87
CA ASP A 54 25.31 -0.80 -11.07
C ASP A 54 23.95 -0.45 -10.47
N GLY A 55 23.90 0.64 -9.68
CA GLY A 55 22.66 1.10 -9.04
C GLY A 55 21.56 1.53 -10.02
N PHE A 56 21.92 1.80 -11.28
CA PHE A 56 20.99 2.12 -12.38
C PHE A 56 20.56 0.89 -13.17
N GLY A 57 20.97 -0.31 -12.73
CA GLY A 57 20.59 -1.56 -13.37
C GLY A 57 21.41 -1.93 -14.60
N LYS A 58 22.47 -1.19 -14.95
CA LYS A 58 23.33 -1.49 -16.11
C LYS A 58 24.36 -2.55 -15.75
N LEU A 59 24.52 -3.57 -16.63
CA LEU A 59 25.54 -4.62 -16.46
C LEU A 59 26.95 -4.02 -16.48
N LYS A 60 27.74 -4.29 -15.44
CA LYS A 60 29.10 -3.80 -15.27
C LYS A 60 30.13 -4.89 -15.49
N THR A 61 29.89 -6.06 -14.92
CA THR A 61 30.82 -7.20 -15.01
C THR A 61 30.06 -8.52 -15.06
N LEU A 62 30.66 -9.52 -15.70
CA LEU A 62 30.22 -10.90 -15.69
C LEU A 62 31.45 -11.83 -15.72
N PRO A 63 31.44 -12.97 -15.02
CA PRO A 63 32.48 -13.97 -15.10
C PRO A 63 32.55 -14.63 -16.48
N LEU A 64 33.75 -15.08 -16.88
CA LEU A 64 34.00 -15.85 -18.09
C LEU A 64 33.42 -15.20 -19.34
N LYS A 65 33.58 -13.87 -19.47
CA LYS A 65 32.97 -13.07 -20.55
C LYS A 65 33.36 -13.59 -21.94
N ASP A 66 34.60 -14.06 -22.11
CA ASP A 66 35.11 -14.48 -23.40
C ASP A 66 34.65 -15.90 -23.79
N ASP A 67 34.02 -16.65 -22.89
CA ASP A 67 33.50 -18.01 -23.12
C ASP A 67 32.07 -18.02 -23.66
N PHE A 68 31.47 -16.86 -23.85
CA PHE A 68 30.14 -16.79 -24.49
C PHE A 68 30.23 -16.98 -25.99
N GLU A 69 29.32 -17.78 -26.56
CA GLU A 69 29.25 -18.04 -28.00
C GLU A 69 29.05 -16.77 -28.84
N ILE A 70 28.44 -15.75 -28.25
CA ILE A 70 28.26 -14.42 -28.85
C ILE A 70 29.00 -13.38 -28.02
N LYS A 71 29.54 -12.36 -28.68
CA LYS A 71 30.19 -11.26 -27.99
C LYS A 71 29.18 -10.51 -27.12
N ILE A 72 29.43 -10.43 -25.82
CA ILE A 72 28.61 -9.70 -24.86
C ILE A 72 29.13 -8.26 -24.73
N GLU A 73 28.31 -7.30 -25.13
CA GLU A 73 28.57 -5.91 -24.81
C GLU A 73 27.84 -5.55 -23.52
N LEU A 74 28.59 -5.10 -22.49
CA LEU A 74 28.05 -4.83 -21.16
C LEU A 74 26.91 -3.77 -21.18
N GLY A 75 26.98 -2.84 -22.15
CA GLY A 75 25.99 -1.78 -22.32
C GLY A 75 24.64 -2.22 -22.85
N ASP A 76 24.49 -3.45 -23.34
CA ASP A 76 23.27 -3.95 -23.95
C ASP A 76 22.35 -4.66 -22.96
N TYR A 77 22.82 -4.89 -21.74
CA TYR A 77 22.09 -5.63 -20.72
C TYR A 77 21.77 -4.74 -19.51
N PHE A 78 20.48 -4.67 -19.19
CA PHE A 78 19.95 -3.90 -18.09
C PHE A 78 18.97 -4.74 -17.27
N LEU A 79 18.84 -4.40 -16.00
CA LEU A 79 17.70 -4.83 -15.20
C LEU A 79 16.43 -4.14 -15.73
N GLU A 80 15.33 -4.85 -15.71
CA GLU A 80 14.04 -4.31 -16.13
C GLU A 80 13.53 -3.32 -15.09
N GLU A 81 13.58 -2.04 -15.41
CA GLU A 81 13.10 -0.95 -14.54
C GLU A 81 11.58 -0.90 -14.50
N VAL A 82 11.05 -0.54 -13.35
CA VAL A 82 9.63 -0.38 -13.09
C VAL A 82 9.34 1.10 -12.84
N ASN A 83 8.27 1.62 -13.44
CA ASN A 83 7.83 2.99 -13.20
C ASN A 83 7.64 3.22 -11.70
N SER A 84 8.37 4.16 -11.16
CA SER A 84 8.32 4.51 -9.74
C SER A 84 8.38 6.01 -9.52
N LEU A 85 7.76 6.47 -8.43
CA LEU A 85 7.77 7.86 -7.99
C LEU A 85 7.79 7.91 -6.47
N VAL A 86 8.62 8.78 -5.92
CA VAL A 86 8.55 9.14 -4.49
C VAL A 86 7.61 10.32 -4.36
N ASN A 87 6.53 10.14 -3.60
CA ASN A 87 5.62 11.22 -3.28
C ASN A 87 5.13 11.04 -1.83
N GLY A 88 5.37 12.05 -0.99
CA GLY A 88 5.21 11.94 0.46
C GLY A 88 6.13 10.88 1.05
N PRO A 89 5.69 10.14 2.06
CA PRO A 89 6.47 9.10 2.71
C PRO A 89 6.46 7.75 1.96
N LEU A 90 5.92 7.69 0.75
CA LEU A 90 5.70 6.46 0.00
C LEU A 90 6.49 6.43 -1.32
N ILE A 91 6.87 5.21 -1.68
CA ILE A 91 7.38 4.87 -3.01
C ILE A 91 6.21 4.23 -3.77
N TRP A 92 5.76 4.91 -4.80
CA TRP A 92 4.70 4.45 -5.68
C TRP A 92 5.30 3.66 -6.83
N ILE A 93 4.69 2.52 -7.15
CA ILE A 93 5.15 1.62 -8.21
C ILE A 93 3.97 1.35 -9.15
N ASN A 94 4.22 1.39 -10.47
CA ASN A 94 3.21 1.04 -11.44
C ASN A 94 3.77 0.13 -12.54
N LEU A 95 3.10 -0.99 -12.77
CA LEU A 95 3.48 -2.00 -13.76
C LEU A 95 2.84 -1.75 -15.13
N SER A 96 1.92 -0.80 -15.23
CA SER A 96 1.27 -0.46 -16.47
C SER A 96 2.20 0.33 -17.39
N LYS A 97 2.09 0.10 -18.70
CA LYS A 97 2.73 0.94 -19.72
C LYS A 97 2.11 2.35 -19.79
N LYS A 98 0.90 2.52 -19.29
CA LYS A 98 0.17 3.79 -19.23
C LYS A 98 -0.36 3.98 -17.80
N PRO A 99 0.49 4.38 -16.84
CA PRO A 99 0.07 4.59 -15.47
C PRO A 99 -0.89 5.79 -15.37
N ILE A 100 -1.86 5.69 -14.46
CA ILE A 100 -2.61 6.87 -14.01
C ILE A 100 -1.62 7.74 -13.23
N SER A 101 -1.67 9.05 -13.45
CA SER A 101 -0.86 10.00 -12.68
C SER A 101 -1.06 9.79 -11.19
N ILE A 102 0.03 9.80 -10.43
CA ILE A 102 -0.08 9.71 -8.97
C ILE A 102 -0.78 10.93 -8.39
N ASP A 103 -0.55 12.11 -8.97
CA ASP A 103 -1.16 13.36 -8.52
C ASP A 103 -2.69 13.29 -8.64
N ASP A 104 -3.22 12.66 -9.70
CA ASP A 104 -4.67 12.43 -9.84
C ASP A 104 -5.19 11.43 -8.79
N GLN A 105 -4.38 10.41 -8.44
CA GLN A 105 -4.77 9.40 -7.45
C GLN A 105 -4.78 9.93 -6.01
N ILE A 106 -3.89 10.87 -5.68
CA ILE A 106 -3.73 11.45 -4.34
C ILE A 106 -4.16 12.91 -4.24
N GLU A 107 -4.92 13.43 -5.22
CA GLU A 107 -5.40 14.82 -5.26
C GLU A 107 -5.99 15.26 -3.93
N LEU A 108 -6.85 14.43 -3.34
CA LEU A 108 -7.47 14.74 -2.04
C LEU A 108 -6.47 14.73 -0.88
N VAL A 109 -5.44 13.88 -0.92
CA VAL A 109 -4.38 13.86 0.10
C VAL A 109 -3.59 15.16 0.05
N ALA A 110 -3.19 15.59 -1.14
CA ALA A 110 -2.49 16.84 -1.34
C ALA A 110 -3.32 18.07 -0.92
N ARG A 111 -4.63 18.03 -1.17
CA ARG A 111 -5.53 19.14 -0.84
C ARG A 111 -5.84 19.24 0.66
N GLU A 112 -6.14 18.11 1.31
CA GLU A 112 -6.66 18.09 2.68
C GLU A 112 -5.57 17.96 3.75
N CYS A 113 -4.41 17.36 3.42
CA CYS A 113 -3.42 16.92 4.41
C CYS A 113 -1.97 17.22 4.03
N THR A 114 -1.68 18.26 3.22
CA THR A 114 -0.33 18.54 2.71
C THR A 114 0.74 18.52 3.81
N ASN A 115 0.50 19.18 4.94
CA ASN A 115 1.47 19.29 6.02
C ASN A 115 1.80 17.92 6.66
N GLU A 116 0.78 17.10 6.89
CA GLU A 116 0.98 15.75 7.43
C GLU A 116 1.65 14.85 6.41
N TRP A 117 1.26 14.94 5.13
CA TRP A 117 1.81 14.14 4.05
C TRP A 117 3.30 14.35 3.78
N GLN A 118 3.81 15.55 4.05
CA GLN A 118 5.22 15.93 3.82
C GLN A 118 6.12 15.79 5.05
N LYS A 119 5.62 15.25 6.17
CA LYS A 119 6.44 15.04 7.37
C LYS A 119 7.52 13.97 7.14
N ASN A 120 8.64 14.14 7.83
CA ASN A 120 9.68 13.12 7.92
C ASN A 120 9.29 12.08 8.98
N TYR A 121 8.95 10.89 8.54
CA TYR A 121 8.61 9.77 9.39
C TYR A 121 9.87 9.00 9.80
N SER A 122 10.01 8.68 11.09
CA SER A 122 11.21 8.04 11.66
C SER A 122 10.92 6.74 12.42
N ALA A 123 9.69 6.56 12.89
CA ALA A 123 9.25 5.32 13.55
C ALA A 123 8.31 4.55 12.62
N PHE A 124 8.57 3.25 12.45
CA PHE A 124 7.83 2.37 11.54
C PHE A 124 7.42 1.08 12.25
N SER A 125 6.24 0.58 11.92
CA SER A 125 5.78 -0.74 12.34
C SER A 125 4.91 -1.36 11.26
N GLU A 126 4.87 -2.68 11.17
CA GLU A 126 4.07 -3.41 10.20
C GLU A 126 3.40 -4.63 10.82
N PHE A 127 2.37 -5.12 10.15
CA PHE A 127 1.65 -6.33 10.48
C PHE A 127 1.03 -6.91 9.21
N SER A 128 0.96 -8.23 9.12
CA SER A 128 0.29 -8.93 8.02
C SER A 128 -0.48 -10.14 8.55
N ASN A 129 -1.68 -10.34 8.01
CA ASN A 129 -2.53 -11.48 8.34
C ASN A 129 -3.37 -11.90 7.13
N THR A 130 -3.79 -13.17 7.07
CA THR A 130 -4.71 -13.66 6.06
C THR A 130 -6.17 -13.50 6.53
N LEU A 131 -7.02 -12.99 5.64
CA LEU A 131 -8.47 -12.95 5.81
C LEU A 131 -9.13 -14.01 4.90
N ASN A 132 -10.09 -14.78 5.44
CA ASN A 132 -10.85 -15.80 4.70
C ASN A 132 -12.03 -15.14 3.96
N CYS A 133 -11.76 -14.13 3.19
CA CYS A 133 -12.76 -13.42 2.38
C CYS A 133 -12.15 -12.87 1.09
N ASN A 134 -13.02 -12.53 0.14
CA ASN A 134 -12.59 -11.78 -1.04
C ASN A 134 -12.16 -10.37 -0.64
N TRP A 135 -11.05 -9.91 -1.20
CA TRP A 135 -10.48 -8.60 -0.89
C TRP A 135 -11.46 -7.43 -1.09
N LYS A 136 -12.40 -7.52 -2.04
CA LYS A 136 -13.40 -6.47 -2.28
C LYS A 136 -14.34 -6.30 -1.10
N ILE A 137 -14.69 -7.40 -0.42
CA ILE A 137 -15.55 -7.37 0.77
C ILE A 137 -14.83 -6.65 1.92
N ALA A 138 -13.57 -7.01 2.16
CA ALA A 138 -12.76 -6.36 3.19
C ALA A 138 -12.49 -4.89 2.87
N HIS A 139 -12.21 -4.58 1.60
CA HIS A 139 -12.02 -3.21 1.15
C HIS A 139 -13.29 -2.36 1.26
N ASP A 140 -14.45 -2.90 0.84
CA ASP A 140 -15.73 -2.21 0.96
C ASP A 140 -16.09 -1.95 2.42
N ASN A 141 -15.76 -2.86 3.34
CA ASN A 141 -15.97 -2.68 4.78
C ASN A 141 -15.21 -1.45 5.33
N THR A 142 -13.97 -1.21 4.91
CA THR A 142 -13.22 0.00 5.32
C THR A 142 -13.78 1.29 4.67
N LEU A 143 -14.54 1.19 3.58
CA LEU A 143 -15.26 2.31 2.96
C LEU A 143 -16.67 2.50 3.53
N ASP A 144 -17.15 1.55 4.32
CA ASP A 144 -18.45 1.59 4.97
C ASP A 144 -18.37 2.35 6.28
N ASP A 145 -18.90 3.57 6.27
CA ASP A 145 -18.92 4.40 7.48
C ASP A 145 -20.21 4.21 8.31
N TYR A 146 -21.14 3.36 7.82
CA TYR A 146 -22.42 3.08 8.48
C TYR A 146 -22.28 2.10 9.65
N HIS A 147 -21.43 1.07 9.51
CA HIS A 147 -21.25 0.06 10.55
C HIS A 147 -20.46 0.55 11.77
N VAL A 148 -19.66 1.63 11.64
CA VAL A 148 -18.70 2.08 12.66
C VAL A 148 -19.33 2.29 14.04
N ALA A 149 -20.50 2.90 14.11
CA ALA A 149 -21.19 3.16 15.39
C ALA A 149 -21.75 1.91 16.07
N VAL A 150 -21.87 0.81 15.35
CA VAL A 150 -22.41 -0.47 15.85
C VAL A 150 -21.31 -1.47 16.09
N ALA A 151 -20.48 -1.75 15.07
CA ALA A 151 -19.43 -2.75 15.14
C ALA A 151 -18.24 -2.28 16.00
N HIS A 152 -17.89 -1.00 15.92
CA HIS A 152 -16.75 -0.41 16.63
C HIS A 152 -17.17 0.52 17.77
N LYS A 153 -18.30 0.23 18.41
CA LYS A 153 -18.88 1.07 19.47
C LYS A 153 -17.90 1.42 20.58
N ASP A 154 -17.07 0.46 20.97
CA ASP A 154 -16.14 0.59 22.10
C ASP A 154 -14.69 0.86 21.67
N THR A 155 -14.42 0.87 20.37
CA THR A 155 -13.11 1.07 19.77
C THR A 155 -13.10 2.35 18.93
N LEU A 156 -13.10 2.21 17.58
CA LEU A 156 -12.91 3.30 16.63
C LEU A 156 -13.95 4.42 16.75
N HIS A 157 -15.23 4.08 17.04
CA HIS A 157 -16.30 5.08 17.17
C HIS A 157 -16.06 6.09 18.31
N LYS A 158 -15.44 5.66 19.41
CA LYS A 158 -15.09 6.57 20.52
C LYS A 158 -14.07 7.62 20.10
N GLU A 159 -13.17 7.27 19.17
CA GLU A 159 -12.14 8.17 18.68
C GLU A 159 -12.65 9.06 17.54
N GLN A 160 -13.48 8.54 16.64
CA GLN A 160 -14.03 9.30 15.51
C GLN A 160 -15.22 10.21 15.88
N GLY A 161 -15.87 9.95 17.00
CA GLY A 161 -17.03 10.73 17.45
C GLY A 161 -18.30 10.51 16.62
N PRO A 162 -19.30 11.37 16.77
CA PRO A 162 -20.63 11.12 16.23
C PRO A 162 -20.67 11.26 14.71
N ILE A 163 -21.35 10.31 14.05
CA ILE A 163 -21.53 10.20 12.59
C ILE A 163 -22.05 11.50 11.95
N LYS A 164 -22.86 12.29 12.67
CA LYS A 164 -23.39 13.58 12.15
C LYS A 164 -22.31 14.58 11.77
N ASN A 165 -21.09 14.40 12.28
CA ASN A 165 -19.95 15.28 12.03
C ASN A 165 -19.09 14.80 10.84
N TYR A 166 -19.41 13.65 10.25
CA TYR A 166 -18.65 13.08 9.14
C TYR A 166 -18.80 13.93 7.88
N LYS A 167 -17.66 14.26 7.25
CA LYS A 167 -17.59 14.98 5.97
C LYS A 167 -16.94 14.09 4.93
N TYR A 168 -17.32 14.27 3.67
CA TYR A 168 -16.88 13.44 2.57
C TYR A 168 -16.46 14.30 1.39
N PHE A 169 -15.32 13.94 0.78
CA PHE A 169 -14.90 14.50 -0.48
C PHE A 169 -14.59 13.39 -1.47
N PHE A 170 -14.75 13.69 -2.75
CA PHE A 170 -14.58 12.75 -3.84
C PHE A 170 -13.79 13.40 -4.96
N SER A 171 -12.87 12.66 -5.58
CA SER A 171 -12.21 13.00 -6.82
C SER A 171 -12.37 11.85 -7.82
N GLU A 172 -11.74 11.93 -8.99
CA GLU A 172 -11.89 10.89 -10.00
C GLU A 172 -11.42 9.50 -9.55
N PHE A 173 -10.33 9.43 -8.75
CA PHE A 173 -9.67 8.18 -8.35
C PHE A 173 -9.47 8.03 -6.84
N CYS A 174 -9.99 8.95 -6.04
CA CYS A 174 -9.83 8.95 -4.60
C CYS A 174 -11.12 9.39 -3.90
N ASN A 175 -11.32 8.95 -2.68
CA ASN A 175 -12.33 9.53 -1.78
C ASN A 175 -11.76 9.64 -0.38
N VAL A 176 -12.34 10.51 0.43
CA VAL A 176 -11.95 10.68 1.83
C VAL A 176 -13.17 10.85 2.73
N LEU A 177 -13.12 10.18 3.88
CA LEU A 177 -13.89 10.50 5.06
C LEU A 177 -13.04 11.40 5.96
N VAL A 178 -13.62 12.53 6.39
CA VAL A 178 -13.02 13.45 7.36
C VAL A 178 -13.87 13.43 8.62
N THR A 179 -13.25 13.09 9.75
CA THR A 179 -13.88 13.07 11.07
C THR A 179 -13.16 14.01 12.02
N PRO A 180 -13.85 15.01 12.60
CA PRO A 180 -13.22 15.91 13.55
C PRO A 180 -12.75 15.17 14.81
N LEU A 181 -11.49 15.33 15.18
CA LEU A 181 -10.92 14.85 16.46
C LEU A 181 -10.99 15.94 17.53
N SER A 182 -10.83 17.21 17.11
CA SER A 182 -10.91 18.40 17.95
C SER A 182 -11.44 19.59 17.13
N SER A 183 -11.35 20.81 17.68
CA SER A 183 -11.68 22.03 16.93
C SER A 183 -10.69 22.31 15.78
N GLU A 184 -9.46 21.80 15.87
CA GLU A 184 -8.37 22.10 14.93
C GLU A 184 -7.91 20.88 14.12
N ASP A 185 -8.09 19.66 14.66
CA ASP A 185 -7.60 18.43 14.06
C ASP A 185 -8.71 17.56 13.49
N ASN A 186 -8.45 17.00 12.33
CA ASN A 186 -9.32 16.01 11.67
C ASN A 186 -8.57 14.70 11.43
N LEU A 187 -9.25 13.59 11.60
CA LEU A 187 -8.83 12.29 11.10
C LEU A 187 -9.29 12.14 9.65
N TYR A 188 -8.41 11.67 8.79
CA TYR A 188 -8.66 11.48 7.37
C TYR A 188 -8.52 10.00 7.01
N THR A 189 -9.54 9.45 6.38
CA THR A 189 -9.52 8.07 5.86
C THR A 189 -9.73 8.09 4.35
N PHE A 190 -8.64 7.94 3.59
CA PHE A 190 -8.67 7.92 2.13
C PHE A 190 -8.83 6.51 1.59
N GLY A 191 -9.65 6.34 0.55
CA GLY A 191 -9.58 5.18 -0.32
C GLY A 191 -8.64 5.47 -1.48
N LEU A 192 -7.64 4.62 -1.69
CA LEU A 192 -6.61 4.73 -2.73
C LEU A 192 -6.60 3.49 -3.63
N LEU A 193 -6.33 3.67 -4.92
CA LEU A 193 -6.20 2.55 -5.86
C LEU A 193 -4.98 1.67 -5.53
N PRO A 194 -5.07 0.36 -5.81
CA PRO A 194 -6.28 -0.35 -6.21
C PRO A 194 -7.10 -0.90 -5.03
N TRP A 195 -6.51 -1.14 -3.86
CA TRP A 195 -7.08 -1.81 -2.68
C TRP A 195 -6.51 -1.31 -1.36
N THR A 196 -6.08 -0.08 -1.31
CA THR A 196 -5.39 0.50 -0.15
C THR A 196 -6.20 1.63 0.45
N HIS A 197 -6.17 1.73 1.77
CA HIS A 197 -6.65 2.87 2.53
C HIS A 197 -5.46 3.55 3.19
N LEU A 198 -5.43 4.88 3.09
CA LEU A 198 -4.48 5.72 3.82
C LEU A 198 -5.24 6.46 4.90
N ILE A 199 -4.83 6.27 6.14
CA ILE A 199 -5.37 7.00 7.27
C ILE A 199 -4.30 7.95 7.76
N ILE A 200 -4.63 9.24 7.82
CA ILE A 200 -3.77 10.28 8.39
C ILE A 200 -4.38 10.71 9.70
N TRP A 201 -3.64 10.47 10.78
CA TRP A 201 -4.05 10.77 12.14
C TRP A 201 -3.10 11.81 12.74
N PRO A 202 -3.49 13.09 12.77
CA PRO A 202 -2.67 14.15 13.36
C PRO A 202 -2.22 13.80 14.79
N GLY A 203 -0.95 14.04 15.08
CA GLY A 203 -0.34 13.70 16.36
C GLY A 203 0.04 12.23 16.56
N LYS A 204 -0.48 11.29 15.75
CA LYS A 204 -0.05 9.89 15.74
C LYS A 204 0.82 9.54 14.54
N GLY A 205 0.35 9.78 13.33
CA GLY A 205 1.08 9.45 12.11
C GLY A 205 0.19 9.03 10.96
N ILE A 206 0.73 8.17 10.09
CA ILE A 206 0.01 7.56 8.96
C ILE A 206 -0.12 6.06 9.17
N LEU A 207 -1.22 5.53 8.64
CA LEU A 207 -1.54 4.11 8.61
C LEU A 207 -1.98 3.74 7.20
N LEU A 208 -1.35 2.74 6.61
CA LEU A 208 -1.80 2.10 5.39
C LEU A 208 -2.45 0.75 5.74
N ILE A 209 -3.65 0.54 5.23
CA ILE A 209 -4.37 -0.74 5.27
C ILE A 209 -4.55 -1.20 3.83
N SER A 210 -3.96 -2.33 3.48
CA SER A 210 -4.05 -2.89 2.12
C SER A 210 -4.62 -4.29 2.15
N TYR A 211 -5.55 -4.57 1.23
CA TYR A 211 -6.18 -5.89 1.08
C TYR A 211 -5.69 -6.56 -0.21
N LEU A 212 -4.53 -7.21 -0.14
CA LEU A 212 -3.88 -7.81 -1.30
C LEU A 212 -4.62 -9.07 -1.75
N PRO A 213 -5.12 -9.13 -3.00
CA PRO A 213 -5.84 -10.29 -3.49
C PRO A 213 -4.90 -11.51 -3.61
N GLU A 214 -5.28 -12.63 -3.04
CA GLU A 214 -4.62 -13.92 -3.24
C GLU A 214 -5.42 -14.81 -4.19
N ASN A 215 -6.70 -14.94 -3.90
CA ASN A 215 -7.66 -15.65 -4.75
C ASN A 215 -9.09 -15.17 -4.43
N ILE A 216 -10.10 -15.83 -4.98
CA ILE A 216 -11.50 -15.44 -4.78
C ILE A 216 -11.98 -15.53 -3.33
N ASN A 217 -11.36 -16.39 -2.50
CA ASN A 217 -11.75 -16.66 -1.13
C ASN A 217 -10.83 -16.10 -0.06
N HIS A 218 -9.65 -15.61 -0.44
CA HIS A 218 -8.63 -15.15 0.50
C HIS A 218 -7.96 -13.87 0.02
N CYS A 219 -7.64 -13.02 0.97
CA CYS A 219 -6.76 -11.87 0.77
C CYS A 219 -5.79 -11.72 1.95
N THR A 220 -4.66 -11.08 1.69
CA THR A 220 -3.72 -10.68 2.73
C THR A 220 -4.04 -9.26 3.17
N LEU A 221 -4.34 -9.08 4.45
CA LEU A 221 -4.36 -7.78 5.12
C LEU A 221 -2.93 -7.37 5.43
N GLU A 222 -2.46 -6.29 4.85
CA GLU A 222 -1.20 -5.64 5.24
C GLU A 222 -1.48 -4.31 5.91
N ILE A 223 -0.79 -4.06 7.03
CA ILE A 223 -0.82 -2.82 7.78
C ILE A 223 0.59 -2.28 7.87
N LYS A 224 0.76 -1.02 7.52
CA LYS A 224 2.02 -0.30 7.68
C LYS A 224 1.75 1.03 8.37
N LEU A 225 2.47 1.25 9.47
CA LEU A 225 2.39 2.47 10.26
C LEU A 225 3.70 3.22 10.16
N ALA A 226 3.59 4.55 10.11
CA ALA A 226 4.74 5.42 10.26
C ALA A 226 4.37 6.63 11.11
N SER A 227 5.29 7.05 11.98
CA SER A 227 5.11 8.23 12.82
C SER A 227 6.35 9.13 12.78
N ALA A 228 6.11 10.43 12.82
CA ALA A 228 7.13 11.46 12.99
C ALA A 228 7.29 11.90 14.45
N SER A 229 6.32 11.56 15.32
CA SER A 229 6.24 12.07 16.69
C SER A 229 6.22 11.00 17.78
N LEU A 230 5.75 9.78 17.45
CA LEU A 230 5.67 8.70 18.44
C LEU A 230 7.01 7.99 18.62
N SER A 231 7.28 7.58 19.85
CA SER A 231 8.34 6.62 20.12
C SER A 231 7.98 5.24 19.57
N SER A 232 8.97 4.36 19.37
CA SER A 232 8.71 2.98 18.93
C SER A 232 7.75 2.23 19.87
N LYS A 233 7.80 2.51 21.17
CA LYS A 233 6.88 1.93 22.16
C LYS A 233 5.45 2.42 21.98
N ASP A 234 5.26 3.72 21.79
CA ASP A 234 3.93 4.31 21.59
C ASP A 234 3.33 3.91 20.25
N LEU A 235 4.18 3.75 19.21
CA LEU A 235 3.76 3.23 17.91
C LEU A 235 3.23 1.79 18.02
N GLU A 236 3.86 0.93 18.83
CA GLU A 236 3.37 -0.42 19.10
C GLU A 236 2.06 -0.43 19.90
N ILE A 237 1.85 0.53 20.80
CA ILE A 237 0.57 0.71 21.51
C ILE A 237 -0.51 1.11 20.50
N TRP A 238 -0.24 2.07 19.64
CA TRP A 238 -1.18 2.47 18.57
C TRP A 238 -1.49 1.31 17.62
N LYS A 239 -0.48 0.54 17.20
CA LYS A 239 -0.69 -0.67 16.39
C LYS A 239 -1.67 -1.65 17.05
N ARG A 240 -1.54 -1.91 18.36
CA ARG A 240 -2.47 -2.80 19.07
C ARG A 240 -3.89 -2.26 19.06
N SER A 241 -4.09 -0.96 19.21
CA SER A 241 -5.42 -0.33 19.11
C SER A 241 -6.03 -0.56 17.72
N ILE A 242 -5.22 -0.43 16.66
CA ILE A 242 -5.65 -0.70 15.28
C ILE A 242 -6.04 -2.16 15.10
N LEU A 243 -5.20 -3.09 15.57
CA LEU A 243 -5.48 -4.52 15.45
C LEU A 243 -6.76 -4.94 16.16
N ASN A 244 -7.14 -4.28 17.26
CA ASN A 244 -8.37 -4.58 17.97
C ASN A 244 -9.61 -4.33 17.10
N PHE A 245 -9.74 -3.15 16.47
CA PHE A 245 -10.92 -2.89 15.64
C PHE A 245 -10.87 -3.68 14.31
N LEU A 246 -9.71 -4.00 13.77
CA LEU A 246 -9.59 -4.85 12.58
C LEU A 246 -9.94 -6.31 12.86
N GLU A 247 -9.79 -6.80 14.08
CA GLU A 247 -10.27 -8.13 14.48
C GLU A 247 -11.80 -8.16 14.58
N GLU A 248 -12.44 -7.05 15.01
CA GLU A 248 -13.90 -6.88 14.94
C GLU A 248 -14.39 -6.98 13.48
N ASP A 249 -13.72 -6.26 12.57
CA ASP A 249 -14.03 -6.30 11.13
C ASP A 249 -13.84 -7.67 10.51
N LYS A 250 -12.79 -8.39 10.87
CA LYS A 250 -12.49 -9.71 10.33
C LYS A 250 -13.66 -10.67 10.48
N VAL A 251 -14.29 -10.70 11.65
CA VAL A 251 -15.46 -11.55 11.91
C VAL A 251 -16.61 -11.20 10.96
N ILE A 252 -16.83 -9.91 10.72
CA ILE A 252 -17.90 -9.41 9.85
C ILE A 252 -17.62 -9.77 8.39
N VAL A 253 -16.45 -9.43 7.85
CA VAL A 253 -16.13 -9.63 6.43
C VAL A 253 -16.06 -11.11 6.05
N GLU A 254 -15.56 -11.98 6.95
CA GLU A 254 -15.55 -13.43 6.74
C GLU A 254 -16.98 -14.02 6.77
N SER A 255 -17.86 -13.48 7.61
CA SER A 255 -19.28 -13.86 7.64
C SER A 255 -20.01 -13.42 6.36
N VAL A 256 -19.81 -12.18 5.93
CA VAL A 256 -20.36 -11.64 4.67
C VAL A 256 -19.92 -12.50 3.50
N HIS A 257 -18.60 -12.83 3.43
CA HIS A 257 -18.06 -13.66 2.35
C HIS A 257 -18.75 -15.05 2.25
N LYS A 258 -19.05 -15.69 3.39
CA LYS A 258 -19.79 -16.96 3.40
C LYS A 258 -21.17 -16.82 2.77
N SER A 259 -21.87 -15.72 3.08
CA SER A 259 -23.20 -15.44 2.56
C SER A 259 -23.21 -15.16 1.04
N TYR A 260 -22.15 -14.55 0.49
CA TYR A 260 -22.04 -14.31 -0.96
C TYR A 260 -21.89 -15.58 -1.81
N LYS A 261 -21.65 -16.74 -1.20
CA LYS A 261 -21.67 -18.03 -1.90
C LYS A 261 -23.08 -18.49 -2.23
N GLU A 262 -24.07 -17.90 -1.59
CA GLU A 262 -25.49 -18.20 -1.80
C GLU A 262 -26.18 -17.01 -2.49
N LYS A 263 -27.27 -17.32 -3.24
CA LYS A 263 -28.05 -16.25 -3.86
C LYS A 263 -28.97 -15.62 -2.80
N PHE A 264 -28.78 -14.34 -2.53
CA PHE A 264 -29.67 -13.56 -1.70
C PHE A 264 -29.88 -12.15 -2.27
N LYS A 265 -30.94 -11.49 -1.83
CA LYS A 265 -31.23 -10.11 -2.23
C LYS A 265 -30.46 -9.14 -1.33
N ILE A 266 -29.49 -8.42 -1.92
CA ILE A 266 -28.75 -7.36 -1.22
C ILE A 266 -29.70 -6.19 -0.91
N GLY A 267 -29.60 -5.64 0.30
CA GLY A 267 -30.34 -4.44 0.73
C GLY A 267 -29.92 -3.18 -0.03
N PRO A 268 -30.72 -2.13 0.02
CA PRO A 268 -30.33 -0.84 -0.57
C PRO A 268 -29.20 -0.20 0.25
N PRO A 269 -28.27 0.52 -0.40
CA PRO A 269 -27.20 1.19 0.30
C PRO A 269 -27.69 2.37 1.15
N ASN A 270 -27.05 2.58 2.30
CA ASN A 270 -27.24 3.74 3.15
C ASN A 270 -26.49 4.97 2.61
N LYS A 271 -26.90 6.17 3.02
CA LYS A 271 -26.18 7.42 2.66
C LYS A 271 -24.74 7.47 3.18
N LEU A 272 -24.41 6.71 4.22
CA LEU A 272 -23.06 6.60 4.77
C LEU A 272 -22.16 5.62 3.98
N GLU A 273 -22.75 4.83 3.07
CA GLU A 273 -22.03 3.88 2.19
C GLU A 273 -21.66 4.50 0.82
N LYS A 274 -21.79 5.82 0.67
CA LYS A 274 -21.50 6.51 -0.61
C LYS A 274 -20.06 6.37 -1.09
N ARG A 275 -19.08 6.08 -0.20
CA ARG A 275 -17.70 5.80 -0.56
C ARG A 275 -17.58 4.46 -1.27
N ILE A 276 -18.31 3.43 -0.86
CA ILE A 276 -18.42 2.13 -1.55
C ILE A 276 -18.95 2.35 -2.97
N ILE A 277 -20.08 3.08 -3.11
CA ILE A 277 -20.70 3.35 -4.43
C ILE A 277 -19.73 4.09 -5.35
N HIS A 278 -18.99 5.07 -4.81
CA HIS A 278 -18.00 5.80 -5.56
C HIS A 278 -16.86 4.88 -6.03
N TRP A 279 -16.36 4.01 -5.15
CA TRP A 279 -15.29 3.07 -5.46
C TRP A 279 -15.69 2.04 -6.53
N GLN A 280 -16.90 1.52 -6.44
CA GLN A 280 -17.45 0.63 -7.47
C GLN A 280 -17.54 1.30 -8.86
N LYS A 281 -17.80 2.61 -8.92
CA LYS A 281 -17.75 3.37 -10.18
C LYS A 281 -16.31 3.50 -10.70
N ILE A 282 -15.34 3.69 -9.82
CA ILE A 282 -13.91 3.71 -10.20
C ILE A 282 -13.52 2.36 -10.80
N TYR A 283 -13.83 1.25 -10.14
CA TYR A 283 -13.51 -0.08 -10.67
C TYR A 283 -14.08 -0.35 -12.06
N LYS A 284 -15.30 0.11 -12.34
CA LYS A 284 -15.92 -0.05 -13.66
C LYS A 284 -15.14 0.62 -14.80
N LYS A 285 -14.27 1.57 -14.50
CA LYS A 285 -13.40 2.20 -15.52
C LYS A 285 -12.24 1.30 -15.96
N PHE A 286 -11.93 0.26 -15.18
CA PHE A 286 -10.82 -0.67 -15.43
C PHE A 286 -11.27 -2.07 -15.87
N LEU A 287 -12.57 -2.32 -15.94
CA LEU A 287 -13.18 -3.55 -16.48
C LEU A 287 -13.52 -3.39 -17.94
#